data_5d96899c3b87416c252dae931c238518
#
_entry.id   5d96899c3b87416c252dae931c238518
#
_cell.length_a   1.000
_cell.length_b   1.000
_cell.length_c   1.000
_cell.angle_alpha   90.00
_cell.angle_beta   90.00
_cell.angle_gamma   90.00
#
_symmetry.space_group_name_H-M   'P 1'
#
loop_
_entity.id
_entity.type
_entity.pdbx_description
1 polymer ?
#
loop_
_entity_poly.entity_id
_entity_poly.type
_entity_poly.pdbx_seq_one_letter_code
_entity_poly.pdbx_strand_id
1 'polypeptide(L)'
;MLTPAQQHFNRVMAERRHASREPSQLEMTAYETMLHRLRLDKARLSRVQSQKAKADLKRELLPDYQPWIEGVLTADSGQSDDVLTTVMIWCCDCGNIAEALRIGQYVLRHKLPMPDQYRRTTATVLVEEICDPVLAAFKANPAVAPVAADLLEALRGLTLNEDMPDEVRSKLLKALGYTLRLTDNVESLTAAVEYLRQAAVLNPKKAGVTRDIELLQRALKKSEIGRAHV
;
A
#
# COMPACT_ATOMS: atom_id res chain seq x y z
N MET A 1 18.31 -13.12 10.79
CA MET A 1 18.89 -12.36 9.65
C MET A 1 19.69 -13.30 8.75
N LEU A 2 19.56 -13.12 7.44
CA LEU A 2 20.36 -13.85 6.46
C LEU A 2 21.80 -13.32 6.42
N THR A 3 22.77 -14.21 6.16
CA THR A 3 24.13 -13.80 5.86
C THR A 3 24.22 -13.11 4.48
N PRO A 4 25.26 -12.30 4.20
CA PRO A 4 25.45 -11.68 2.88
C PRO A 4 25.44 -12.68 1.72
N ALA A 5 26.04 -13.85 1.91
CA ALA A 5 26.03 -14.92 0.91
C ALA A 5 24.63 -15.48 0.67
N GLN A 6 23.84 -15.68 1.72
CA GLN A 6 22.44 -16.11 1.59
C GLN A 6 21.56 -15.04 0.93
N GLN A 7 21.80 -13.77 1.25
CA GLN A 7 21.08 -12.64 0.58
C GLN A 7 21.39 -12.62 -0.92
N HIS A 8 22.67 -12.72 -1.29
CA HIS A 8 23.09 -12.78 -2.69
C HIS A 8 22.50 -13.99 -3.41
N PHE A 9 22.59 -15.17 -2.80
CA PHE A 9 22.00 -16.39 -3.36
C PHE A 9 20.51 -16.26 -3.63
N ASN A 10 19.75 -15.82 -2.63
CA ASN A 10 18.28 -15.66 -2.77
C ASN A 10 17.91 -14.67 -3.88
N ARG A 11 18.62 -13.54 -3.99
CA ARG A 11 18.41 -12.56 -5.04
C ARG A 11 18.67 -13.16 -6.43
N VAL A 12 19.81 -13.81 -6.62
CA VAL A 12 20.20 -14.39 -7.91
C VAL A 12 19.26 -15.54 -8.31
N MET A 13 18.84 -16.36 -7.37
CA MET A 13 17.89 -17.46 -7.65
C MET A 13 16.52 -16.94 -8.01
N ALA A 14 16.04 -15.90 -7.35
CA ALA A 14 14.78 -15.25 -7.70
C ALA A 14 14.84 -14.63 -9.12
N GLU A 15 15.89 -13.87 -9.40
CA GLU A 15 16.10 -13.25 -10.71
C GLU A 15 16.15 -14.30 -11.83
N ARG A 16 16.94 -15.37 -11.67
CA ARG A 16 17.06 -16.46 -12.67
C ARG A 16 15.75 -17.21 -12.86
N ARG A 17 15.07 -17.58 -11.76
CA ARG A 17 13.78 -18.27 -11.84
C ARG A 17 12.77 -17.44 -12.64
N HIS A 18 12.72 -16.15 -12.42
CA HIS A 18 11.80 -15.26 -13.12
C HIS A 18 12.24 -14.92 -14.54
N ALA A 19 13.52 -14.91 -14.84
CA ALA A 19 14.02 -14.72 -16.21
C ALA A 19 13.84 -15.94 -17.13
N SER A 20 13.73 -17.15 -16.57
CA SER A 20 13.60 -18.39 -17.33
C SER A 20 12.16 -18.83 -17.48
N ARG A 21 11.77 -19.29 -18.68
CA ARG A 21 10.48 -19.97 -18.89
C ARG A 21 10.46 -21.38 -18.31
N GLU A 22 11.62 -22.02 -18.23
CA GLU A 22 11.81 -23.35 -17.67
C GLU A 22 12.90 -23.28 -16.59
N PRO A 23 12.52 -22.95 -15.33
CA PRO A 23 13.46 -22.87 -14.23
C PRO A 23 14.18 -24.19 -13.98
N SER A 24 15.47 -24.13 -13.71
CA SER A 24 16.27 -25.30 -13.32
C SER A 24 15.81 -25.87 -11.98
N GLN A 25 16.19 -27.12 -11.70
CA GLN A 25 15.90 -27.77 -10.42
C GLN A 25 16.42 -26.95 -9.22
N LEU A 26 17.58 -26.29 -9.36
CA LEU A 26 18.13 -25.43 -8.31
C LEU A 26 17.27 -24.21 -8.04
N GLU A 27 16.75 -23.57 -9.08
CA GLU A 27 15.88 -22.39 -8.97
C GLU A 27 14.52 -22.76 -8.40
N MET A 28 13.96 -23.91 -8.78
CA MET A 28 12.73 -24.45 -8.19
C MET A 28 12.92 -24.78 -6.71
N THR A 29 14.01 -25.44 -6.34
CA THR A 29 14.32 -25.75 -4.93
C THR A 29 14.51 -24.48 -4.09
N ALA A 30 15.12 -23.42 -4.66
CA ALA A 30 15.25 -22.14 -3.97
C ALA A 30 13.88 -21.50 -3.69
N TYR A 31 12.97 -21.53 -4.66
CA TYR A 31 11.61 -21.02 -4.47
C TYR A 31 10.82 -21.83 -3.43
N GLU A 32 10.89 -23.15 -3.49
CA GLU A 32 10.26 -24.03 -2.49
C GLU A 32 10.77 -23.75 -1.08
N THR A 33 12.07 -23.46 -0.95
CA THR A 33 12.68 -23.06 0.32
C THR A 33 12.10 -21.74 0.83
N MET A 34 11.92 -20.76 -0.06
CA MET A 34 11.29 -19.48 0.32
C MET A 34 9.80 -19.66 0.69
N LEU A 35 9.05 -20.50 -0.04
CA LEU A 35 7.68 -20.84 0.30
C LEU A 35 7.57 -21.59 1.63
N HIS A 36 8.50 -22.49 1.91
CA HIS A 36 8.56 -23.19 3.21
C HIS A 36 8.80 -22.21 4.35
N ARG A 37 9.77 -21.31 4.19
CA ARG A 37 10.02 -20.22 5.14
C ARG A 37 8.77 -19.38 5.37
N LEU A 38 8.11 -18.94 4.29
CA LEU A 38 6.88 -18.13 4.36
C LEU A 38 5.79 -18.85 5.16
N ARG A 39 5.62 -20.18 4.97
CA ARG A 39 4.68 -20.99 5.75
C ARG A 39 5.00 -21.02 7.23
N LEU A 40 6.28 -21.17 7.59
CA LEU A 40 6.71 -21.14 9.00
C LEU A 40 6.46 -19.78 9.64
N ASP A 41 6.76 -18.68 8.93
CA ASP A 41 6.55 -17.33 9.43
C ASP A 41 5.04 -16.99 9.53
N LYS A 42 4.22 -17.41 8.59
CA LYS A 42 2.74 -17.34 8.70
C LYS A 42 2.24 -18.12 9.94
N ALA A 43 2.79 -19.30 10.22
CA ALA A 43 2.45 -20.07 11.41
C ALA A 43 2.89 -19.38 12.72
N ARG A 44 4.03 -18.68 12.73
CA ARG A 44 4.45 -17.83 13.87
C ARG A 44 3.48 -16.68 14.08
N LEU A 45 3.13 -15.96 13.00
CA LEU A 45 2.19 -14.84 13.04
C LEU A 45 0.79 -15.26 13.51
N SER A 46 0.31 -16.46 13.17
CA SER A 46 -1.00 -16.95 13.58
C SER A 46 -1.13 -17.16 15.10
N ARG A 47 0.00 -17.37 15.79
CA ARG A 47 0.04 -17.53 17.25
C ARG A 47 0.03 -16.21 18.01
N VAL A 48 0.28 -15.09 17.33
CA VAL A 48 0.29 -13.76 17.93
C VAL A 48 -1.15 -13.20 17.90
N GLN A 49 -1.68 -12.76 19.04
CA GLN A 49 -3.06 -12.23 19.13
C GLN A 49 -3.11 -10.73 18.80
N SER A 50 -2.16 -9.95 19.32
CA SER A 50 -2.11 -8.50 19.15
C SER A 50 -1.77 -8.10 17.72
N GLN A 51 -2.59 -7.25 17.09
CA GLN A 51 -2.29 -6.70 15.75
C GLN A 51 -1.00 -5.89 15.73
N LYS A 52 -0.73 -5.10 16.79
CA LYS A 52 0.52 -4.37 16.94
C LYS A 52 1.72 -5.33 16.98
N ALA A 53 1.65 -6.38 17.81
CA ALA A 53 2.72 -7.36 17.89
C ALA A 53 2.90 -8.15 16.58
N LYS A 54 1.82 -8.39 15.81
CA LYS A 54 1.93 -8.97 14.46
C LYS A 54 2.67 -8.04 13.50
N ALA A 55 2.35 -6.73 13.53
CA ALA A 55 3.05 -5.74 12.70
C ALA A 55 4.53 -5.63 13.08
N ASP A 56 4.86 -5.65 14.37
CA ASP A 56 6.24 -5.64 14.86
C ASP A 56 6.99 -6.90 14.38
N LEU A 57 6.39 -8.09 14.52
CA LEU A 57 7.00 -9.34 14.03
C LEU A 57 7.18 -9.34 12.51
N LYS A 58 6.22 -8.83 11.72
CA LYS A 58 6.38 -8.68 10.26
C LYS A 58 7.57 -7.77 9.92
N ARG A 59 7.76 -6.67 10.67
CA ARG A 59 8.88 -5.75 10.50
C ARG A 59 10.23 -6.43 10.72
N GLU A 60 10.30 -7.38 11.68
CA GLU A 60 11.49 -8.19 11.92
C GLU A 60 11.75 -9.22 10.79
N LEU A 61 10.69 -9.76 10.17
CA LEU A 61 10.78 -10.79 9.14
C LEU A 61 11.09 -10.23 7.75
N LEU A 62 10.57 -9.05 7.40
CA LEU A 62 10.67 -8.47 6.06
C LEU A 62 12.09 -8.38 5.49
N PRO A 63 13.14 -8.01 6.26
CA PRO A 63 14.51 -7.95 5.75
C PRO A 63 15.02 -9.25 5.15
N ASP A 64 14.52 -10.39 5.62
CA ASP A 64 14.94 -11.69 5.13
C ASP A 64 14.30 -12.09 3.79
N TYR A 65 13.21 -11.41 3.40
CA TYR A 65 12.57 -11.57 2.10
C TYR A 65 13.06 -10.56 1.06
N GLN A 66 13.64 -9.43 1.50
CA GLN A 66 14.06 -8.35 0.61
C GLN A 66 14.96 -8.81 -0.56
N PRO A 67 15.98 -9.68 -0.36
CA PRO A 67 16.82 -10.14 -1.46
C PRO A 67 16.04 -10.91 -2.53
N TRP A 68 15.03 -11.70 -2.13
CA TRP A 68 14.15 -12.41 -3.05
C TRP A 68 13.30 -11.44 -3.87
N ILE A 69 12.67 -10.47 -3.21
CA ILE A 69 11.86 -9.42 -3.84
C ILE A 69 12.69 -8.63 -4.87
N GLU A 70 13.91 -8.23 -4.52
CA GLU A 70 14.82 -7.54 -5.46
C GLU A 70 15.09 -8.37 -6.71
N GLY A 71 15.35 -9.66 -6.57
CA GLY A 71 15.56 -10.57 -7.70
C GLY A 71 14.33 -10.66 -8.61
N VAL A 72 13.12 -10.80 -8.01
CA VAL A 72 11.86 -10.85 -8.77
C VAL A 72 11.62 -9.56 -9.55
N LEU A 73 11.76 -8.40 -8.89
CA LEU A 73 11.53 -7.10 -9.52
C LEU A 73 12.57 -6.80 -10.60
N THR A 74 13.84 -7.22 -10.40
CA THR A 74 14.91 -7.06 -11.39
C THR A 74 14.66 -7.87 -12.65
N ALA A 75 14.19 -9.11 -12.51
CA ALA A 75 13.88 -9.98 -13.66
C ALA A 75 12.72 -9.47 -14.50
N ASP A 76 11.77 -8.75 -13.91
CA ASP A 76 10.62 -8.09 -14.54
C ASP A 76 9.80 -8.98 -15.50
N SER A 77 9.66 -10.26 -15.18
CA SER A 77 9.06 -11.27 -16.08
C SER A 77 7.55 -11.42 -15.97
N GLY A 78 6.95 -10.97 -14.87
CA GLY A 78 5.53 -11.16 -14.60
C GLY A 78 5.13 -12.58 -14.23
N GLN A 79 6.06 -13.44 -13.82
CA GLN A 79 5.70 -14.75 -13.29
C GLN A 79 5.05 -14.62 -11.91
N SER A 80 4.06 -15.50 -11.65
CA SER A 80 3.38 -15.55 -10.36
C SER A 80 4.33 -15.95 -9.23
N ASP A 81 4.25 -15.24 -8.11
CA ASP A 81 5.07 -15.46 -6.94
C ASP A 81 4.30 -15.12 -5.65
N ASP A 82 3.96 -16.16 -4.88
CA ASP A 82 3.20 -16.03 -3.63
C ASP A 82 4.00 -15.34 -2.51
N VAL A 83 5.34 -15.41 -2.58
CA VAL A 83 6.22 -14.70 -1.63
C VAL A 83 6.08 -13.21 -1.87
N LEU A 84 6.19 -12.77 -3.13
CA LEU A 84 6.08 -11.36 -3.52
C LEU A 84 4.75 -10.76 -3.06
N THR A 85 3.62 -11.37 -3.42
CA THR A 85 2.29 -10.84 -3.11
C THR A 85 1.98 -10.85 -1.61
N THR A 86 2.47 -11.87 -0.87
CA THR A 86 2.33 -11.90 0.59
C THR A 86 3.17 -10.81 1.26
N VAL A 87 4.41 -10.61 0.81
CA VAL A 87 5.31 -9.57 1.34
C VAL A 87 4.75 -8.17 1.08
N MET A 88 4.13 -7.93 -0.08
CA MET A 88 3.43 -6.68 -0.38
C MET A 88 2.40 -6.34 0.72
N ILE A 89 1.56 -7.30 1.09
CA ILE A 89 0.56 -7.09 2.16
C ILE A 89 1.23 -6.87 3.51
N TRP A 90 2.29 -7.63 3.83
CA TRP A 90 3.03 -7.42 5.08
C TRP A 90 3.65 -6.03 5.17
N CYS A 91 4.08 -5.46 4.04
CA CYS A 91 4.55 -4.08 3.99
C CYS A 91 3.42 -3.08 4.33
N CYS A 92 2.19 -3.28 3.83
CA CYS A 92 1.04 -2.47 4.24
C CYS A 92 0.80 -2.59 5.75
N ASP A 93 0.74 -3.81 6.28
CA ASP A 93 0.48 -4.10 7.71
C ASP A 93 1.46 -3.44 8.68
N CYS A 94 2.72 -3.27 8.27
CA CYS A 94 3.74 -2.64 9.12
C CYS A 94 4.02 -1.17 8.78
N GLY A 95 3.24 -0.58 7.87
CA GLY A 95 3.35 0.83 7.50
C GLY A 95 4.53 1.16 6.55
N ASN A 96 5.17 0.15 5.94
CA ASN A 96 6.16 0.35 4.88
C ASN A 96 5.47 0.55 3.52
N ILE A 97 4.73 1.66 3.42
CA ILE A 97 3.85 1.94 2.27
C ILE A 97 4.66 2.11 0.97
N ALA A 98 5.82 2.75 1.04
CA ALA A 98 6.66 2.93 -0.15
C ALA A 98 7.04 1.59 -0.80
N GLU A 99 7.44 0.61 -0.01
CA GLU A 99 7.77 -0.74 -0.50
C GLU A 99 6.54 -1.50 -0.96
N ALA A 100 5.41 -1.37 -0.26
CA ALA A 100 4.14 -1.94 -0.70
C ALA A 100 3.73 -1.43 -2.09
N LEU A 101 3.89 -0.13 -2.34
CA LEU A 101 3.58 0.49 -3.63
C LEU A 101 4.56 0.06 -4.73
N ARG A 102 5.86 -0.07 -4.41
CA ARG A 102 6.88 -0.56 -5.35
C ARG A 102 6.56 -1.98 -5.83
N ILE A 103 6.21 -2.87 -4.91
CA ILE A 103 5.78 -4.24 -5.24
C ILE A 103 4.43 -4.21 -5.94
N GLY A 104 3.47 -3.41 -5.45
CA GLY A 104 2.13 -3.28 -6.03
C GLY A 104 2.14 -2.81 -7.48
N GLN A 105 3.06 -1.91 -7.85
CA GLN A 105 3.26 -1.48 -9.22
C GLN A 105 3.62 -2.66 -10.15
N TYR A 106 4.51 -3.53 -9.70
CA TYR A 106 4.86 -4.74 -10.44
C TYR A 106 3.66 -5.69 -10.56
N VAL A 107 2.99 -5.97 -9.44
CA VAL A 107 1.85 -6.90 -9.36
C VAL A 107 0.70 -6.43 -10.28
N LEU A 108 0.37 -5.13 -10.27
CA LEU A 108 -0.67 -4.56 -11.12
C LEU A 108 -0.27 -4.55 -12.60
N ARG A 109 0.96 -4.10 -12.91
CA ARG A 109 1.46 -4.06 -14.29
C ARG A 109 1.41 -5.43 -14.97
N HIS A 110 1.79 -6.48 -14.25
CA HIS A 110 1.80 -7.86 -14.74
C HIS A 110 0.50 -8.61 -14.48
N LYS A 111 -0.51 -7.97 -13.85
CA LYS A 111 -1.81 -8.57 -13.52
C LYS A 111 -1.67 -9.89 -12.74
N LEU A 112 -0.75 -9.91 -11.78
CA LEU A 112 -0.50 -11.11 -10.98
C LEU A 112 -1.69 -11.40 -10.05
N PRO A 113 -2.02 -12.68 -9.85
CA PRO A 113 -3.08 -13.07 -8.92
C PRO A 113 -2.67 -12.76 -7.48
N MET A 114 -3.65 -12.35 -6.67
CA MET A 114 -3.48 -12.25 -5.23
C MET A 114 -3.50 -13.66 -4.60
N PRO A 115 -2.90 -13.83 -3.40
CA PRO A 115 -3.03 -15.09 -2.67
C PRO A 115 -4.49 -15.51 -2.51
N ASP A 116 -4.79 -16.81 -2.54
CA ASP A 116 -6.14 -17.39 -2.55
C ASP A 116 -7.09 -16.87 -1.46
N GLN A 117 -6.54 -16.36 -0.35
CA GLN A 117 -7.32 -15.75 0.73
C GLN A 117 -7.98 -14.41 0.34
N TYR A 118 -7.53 -13.77 -0.73
CA TYR A 118 -8.06 -12.50 -1.21
C TYR A 118 -8.92 -12.71 -2.47
N ARG A 119 -10.24 -12.55 -2.33
CA ARG A 119 -11.18 -12.57 -3.48
C ARG A 119 -11.29 -11.22 -4.19
N ARG A 120 -10.53 -10.21 -3.73
CA ARG A 120 -10.56 -8.84 -4.24
C ARG A 120 -9.40 -8.64 -5.22
N THR A 121 -9.55 -7.67 -6.14
CA THR A 121 -8.45 -7.27 -7.04
C THR A 121 -7.29 -6.69 -6.24
N THR A 122 -6.08 -6.76 -6.79
CA THR A 122 -4.87 -6.19 -6.15
C THR A 122 -5.05 -4.70 -5.83
N ALA A 123 -5.66 -3.94 -6.74
CA ALA A 123 -5.94 -2.52 -6.52
C ALA A 123 -6.86 -2.29 -5.32
N THR A 124 -7.96 -3.06 -5.22
CA THR A 124 -8.87 -3.01 -4.08
C THR A 124 -8.16 -3.32 -2.77
N VAL A 125 -7.36 -4.40 -2.75
CA VAL A 125 -6.62 -4.81 -1.55
C VAL A 125 -5.64 -3.72 -1.12
N LEU A 126 -4.81 -3.18 -2.04
CA LEU A 126 -3.86 -2.10 -1.73
C LEU A 126 -4.55 -0.88 -1.14
N VAL A 127 -5.65 -0.44 -1.76
CA VAL A 127 -6.38 0.73 -1.27
C VAL A 127 -6.96 0.47 0.12
N GLU A 128 -7.59 -0.67 0.36
CA GLU A 128 -8.17 -0.98 1.67
C GLU A 128 -7.11 -1.15 2.76
N GLU A 129 -6.06 -1.94 2.51
CA GLU A 129 -5.00 -2.18 3.49
C GLU A 129 -4.21 -0.91 3.85
N ILE A 130 -4.11 0.07 2.95
CA ILE A 130 -3.47 1.35 3.22
C ILE A 130 -4.46 2.37 3.80
N CYS A 131 -5.64 2.53 3.19
CA CYS A 131 -6.54 3.63 3.54
C CYS A 131 -7.39 3.37 4.79
N ASP A 132 -7.77 2.13 5.10
CA ASP A 132 -8.57 1.84 6.29
C ASP A 132 -7.81 2.18 7.59
N PRO A 133 -6.53 1.81 7.78
CA PRO A 133 -5.73 2.28 8.91
C PRO A 133 -5.56 3.81 8.94
N VAL A 134 -5.34 4.44 7.77
CA VAL A 134 -5.22 5.91 7.66
C VAL A 134 -6.49 6.60 8.14
N LEU A 135 -7.65 6.16 7.68
CA LEU A 135 -8.93 6.74 8.07
C LEU A 135 -9.25 6.47 9.55
N ALA A 136 -8.88 5.31 10.08
CA ALA A 136 -9.01 4.99 11.50
C ALA A 136 -8.12 5.89 12.36
N ALA A 137 -6.88 6.15 11.94
CA ALA A 137 -5.97 7.05 12.61
C ALA A 137 -6.49 8.50 12.62
N PHE A 138 -7.03 9.01 11.50
CA PHE A 138 -7.66 10.33 11.44
C PHE A 138 -8.90 10.43 12.33
N LYS A 139 -9.66 9.35 12.49
CA LYS A 139 -10.79 9.31 13.42
C LYS A 139 -10.32 9.43 14.88
N ALA A 140 -9.18 8.85 15.22
CA ALA A 140 -8.60 8.91 16.56
C ALA A 140 -7.88 10.25 16.82
N ASN A 141 -7.12 10.74 15.84
CA ASN A 141 -6.42 12.03 15.92
C ASN A 141 -6.43 12.75 14.56
N PRO A 142 -7.35 13.69 14.34
CA PRO A 142 -7.49 14.38 13.06
C PRO A 142 -6.36 15.38 12.73
N ALA A 143 -5.42 15.62 13.65
CA ALA A 143 -4.34 16.60 13.49
C ALA A 143 -3.02 16.02 12.97
N VAL A 144 -2.92 14.68 12.84
CA VAL A 144 -1.68 14.01 12.41
C VAL A 144 -1.95 13.10 11.24
N ALA A 145 -1.22 13.31 10.13
CA ALA A 145 -1.27 12.41 8.98
C ALA A 145 -0.47 11.14 9.27
N PRO A 146 -1.09 9.95 9.24
CA PRO A 146 -0.39 8.69 9.46
C PRO A 146 0.45 8.23 8.26
N VAL A 147 0.13 8.73 7.07
CA VAL A 147 0.83 8.47 5.80
C VAL A 147 1.01 9.79 5.07
N ALA A 148 2.15 9.99 4.44
CA ALA A 148 2.46 11.19 3.67
C ALA A 148 1.58 11.29 2.40
N ALA A 149 1.27 12.52 1.99
CA ALA A 149 0.36 12.77 0.88
C ALA A 149 0.88 12.22 -0.47
N ASP A 150 2.19 12.30 -0.70
CA ASP A 150 2.85 11.78 -1.90
C ASP A 150 2.67 10.26 -2.07
N LEU A 151 2.71 9.50 -0.99
CA LEU A 151 2.45 8.05 -1.01
C LEU A 151 0.99 7.74 -1.34
N LEU A 152 0.04 8.51 -0.82
CA LEU A 152 -1.38 8.35 -1.17
C LEU A 152 -1.66 8.80 -2.62
N GLU A 153 -0.98 9.82 -3.12
CA GLU A 153 -1.04 10.22 -4.53
C GLU A 153 -0.42 9.15 -5.45
N ALA A 154 0.71 8.55 -5.04
CA ALA A 154 1.30 7.43 -5.75
C ALA A 154 0.33 6.23 -5.82
N LEU A 155 -0.34 5.90 -4.71
CA LEU A 155 -1.40 4.87 -4.67
C LEU A 155 -2.54 5.22 -5.61
N ARG A 156 -2.99 6.49 -5.63
CA ARG A 156 -4.04 6.96 -6.53
C ARG A 156 -3.63 6.83 -7.99
N GLY A 157 -2.42 7.27 -8.34
CA GLY A 157 -1.87 7.14 -9.69
C GLY A 157 -1.78 5.68 -10.14
N LEU A 158 -1.29 4.81 -9.26
CA LEU A 158 -1.13 3.38 -9.51
C LEU A 158 -2.48 2.67 -9.76
N THR A 159 -3.54 3.11 -9.08
CA THR A 159 -4.86 2.47 -9.14
C THR A 159 -5.89 3.25 -9.98
N LEU A 160 -5.46 4.29 -10.70
CA LEU A 160 -6.35 5.21 -11.41
C LEU A 160 -7.24 4.48 -12.43
N ASN A 161 -6.66 3.58 -13.22
CA ASN A 161 -7.32 2.87 -14.30
C ASN A 161 -7.77 1.45 -13.89
N GLU A 162 -7.60 1.09 -12.62
CA GLU A 162 -7.99 -0.22 -12.12
C GLU A 162 -9.47 -0.23 -11.72
N ASP A 163 -10.15 -1.33 -12.01
CA ASP A 163 -11.53 -1.54 -11.56
C ASP A 163 -11.56 -1.87 -10.06
N MET A 164 -12.38 -1.12 -9.33
CA MET A 164 -12.61 -1.32 -7.90
C MET A 164 -13.99 -0.74 -7.49
N PRO A 165 -14.58 -1.22 -6.38
CA PRO A 165 -15.84 -0.66 -5.86
C PRO A 165 -15.73 0.85 -5.58
N ASP A 166 -16.77 1.63 -5.92
CA ASP A 166 -16.82 3.07 -5.69
C ASP A 166 -16.56 3.45 -4.22
N GLU A 167 -17.04 2.63 -3.29
CA GLU A 167 -16.78 2.85 -1.86
C GLU A 167 -15.30 2.72 -1.49
N VAL A 168 -14.54 1.86 -2.18
CA VAL A 168 -13.10 1.70 -1.96
C VAL A 168 -12.35 2.90 -2.54
N ARG A 169 -12.69 3.32 -3.76
CA ARG A 169 -12.13 4.53 -4.37
C ARG A 169 -12.45 5.77 -3.53
N SER A 170 -13.65 5.85 -2.98
CA SER A 170 -14.05 6.91 -2.04
C SER A 170 -13.18 6.96 -0.78
N LYS A 171 -12.77 5.80 -0.22
CA LYS A 171 -11.85 5.75 0.93
C LYS A 171 -10.49 6.39 0.61
N LEU A 172 -9.93 6.10 -0.57
CA LEU A 172 -8.65 6.68 -1.01
C LEU A 172 -8.74 8.20 -1.17
N LEU A 173 -9.77 8.69 -1.86
CA LEU A 173 -9.99 10.12 -2.04
C LEU A 173 -10.21 10.84 -0.70
N LYS A 174 -10.92 10.20 0.22
CA LYS A 174 -11.12 10.72 1.58
C LYS A 174 -9.81 10.76 2.37
N ALA A 175 -8.97 9.73 2.29
CA ALA A 175 -7.66 9.70 2.93
C ALA A 175 -6.74 10.82 2.41
N LEU A 176 -6.71 11.03 1.08
CA LEU A 176 -6.01 12.14 0.43
C LEU A 176 -6.51 13.51 0.94
N GLY A 177 -7.82 13.72 0.90
CA GLY A 177 -8.41 14.97 1.38
C GLY A 177 -8.08 15.27 2.84
N TYR A 178 -8.11 14.25 3.70
CA TYR A 178 -7.76 14.40 5.11
C TYR A 178 -6.27 14.62 5.35
N THR A 179 -5.39 14.06 4.55
CA THR A 179 -3.96 14.29 4.65
C THR A 179 -3.59 15.69 4.15
N LEU A 180 -4.09 16.09 2.99
CA LEU A 180 -3.79 17.38 2.38
C LEU A 180 -4.33 18.57 3.18
N ARG A 181 -5.45 18.43 3.89
CA ARG A 181 -5.99 19.51 4.73
C ARG A 181 -5.07 19.94 5.87
N LEU A 182 -4.10 19.10 6.25
CA LEU A 182 -3.12 19.41 7.29
C LEU A 182 -1.95 20.26 6.76
N THR A 183 -1.85 20.45 5.47
CA THR A 183 -0.83 21.30 4.84
C THR A 183 -1.37 22.72 4.77
N ASP A 184 -0.65 23.68 5.36
CA ASP A 184 -1.08 25.08 5.43
C ASP A 184 -0.72 25.84 4.14
N ASN A 185 -1.28 25.40 2.99
CA ASN A 185 -1.21 26.14 1.73
C ASN A 185 -2.51 26.00 0.93
N VAL A 186 -2.81 27.03 0.13
CA VAL A 186 -4.07 27.14 -0.63
C VAL A 186 -4.24 26.02 -1.65
N GLU A 187 -3.16 25.60 -2.30
CA GLU A 187 -3.18 24.53 -3.30
C GLU A 187 -3.60 23.21 -2.69
N SER A 188 -2.95 22.81 -1.58
CA SER A 188 -3.30 21.57 -0.86
C SER A 188 -4.71 21.61 -0.29
N LEU A 189 -5.15 22.75 0.25
CA LEU A 189 -6.50 22.91 0.76
C LEU A 189 -7.54 22.81 -0.36
N THR A 190 -7.25 23.38 -1.53
CA THR A 190 -8.13 23.31 -2.73
C THR A 190 -8.22 21.87 -3.22
N ALA A 191 -7.08 21.17 -3.33
CA ALA A 191 -7.04 19.75 -3.69
C ALA A 191 -7.80 18.89 -2.68
N ALA A 192 -7.64 19.16 -1.37
CA ALA A 192 -8.36 18.47 -0.31
C ALA A 192 -9.88 18.58 -0.47
N VAL A 193 -10.40 19.80 -0.75
CA VAL A 193 -11.84 20.01 -1.00
C VAL A 193 -12.30 19.20 -2.22
N GLU A 194 -11.51 19.19 -3.29
CA GLU A 194 -11.87 18.48 -4.52
C GLU A 194 -11.92 16.98 -4.29
N TYR A 195 -10.91 16.38 -3.62
CA TYR A 195 -10.92 14.96 -3.29
C TYR A 195 -12.09 14.56 -2.37
N LEU A 196 -12.40 15.38 -1.36
CA LEU A 196 -13.55 15.10 -0.49
C LEU A 196 -14.89 15.18 -1.24
N ARG A 197 -15.04 16.10 -2.21
CA ARG A 197 -16.22 16.17 -3.07
C ARG A 197 -16.37 14.92 -3.93
N GLN A 198 -15.28 14.48 -4.57
CA GLN A 198 -15.29 13.26 -5.37
C GLN A 198 -15.62 12.04 -4.49
N ALA A 199 -15.07 11.97 -3.28
CA ALA A 199 -15.40 10.92 -2.32
C ALA A 199 -16.90 10.90 -1.96
N ALA A 200 -17.52 12.08 -1.79
CA ALA A 200 -18.94 12.20 -1.51
C ALA A 200 -19.81 11.76 -2.69
N VAL A 201 -19.39 12.05 -3.93
CA VAL A 201 -20.08 11.59 -5.14
C VAL A 201 -20.07 10.09 -5.27
N LEU A 202 -18.91 9.44 -5.04
CA LEU A 202 -18.75 7.98 -5.13
C LEU A 202 -19.45 7.23 -3.99
N ASN A 203 -19.56 7.83 -2.81
CA ASN A 203 -20.22 7.19 -1.65
C ASN A 203 -21.10 8.18 -0.86
N PRO A 204 -22.24 8.64 -1.43
CA PRO A 204 -23.05 9.71 -0.84
C PRO A 204 -23.56 9.40 0.57
N LYS A 205 -23.84 8.12 0.85
CA LYS A 205 -24.44 7.70 2.13
C LYS A 205 -23.43 7.53 3.26
N LYS A 206 -22.17 7.19 2.93
CA LYS A 206 -21.17 6.75 3.93
C LYS A 206 -19.87 7.54 3.92
N ALA A 207 -19.62 8.42 2.92
CA ALA A 207 -18.40 9.24 2.90
C ALA A 207 -18.29 10.12 4.14
N GLY A 208 -19.39 10.76 4.57
CA GLY A 208 -19.46 11.51 5.83
C GLY A 208 -18.53 12.72 5.88
N VAL A 209 -18.31 13.40 4.74
CA VAL A 209 -17.31 14.48 4.58
C VAL A 209 -17.91 15.87 4.38
N THR A 210 -19.23 16.01 4.41
CA THR A 210 -19.92 17.30 4.11
C THR A 210 -19.44 18.43 5.01
N ARG A 211 -19.38 18.17 6.32
CA ARG A 211 -18.92 19.17 7.30
C ARG A 211 -17.45 19.56 7.09
N ASP A 212 -16.61 18.59 6.74
CA ASP A 212 -15.18 18.84 6.47
C ASP A 212 -15.02 19.73 5.24
N ILE A 213 -15.78 19.49 4.17
CA ILE A 213 -15.79 20.33 2.96
C ILE A 213 -16.18 21.78 3.29
N GLU A 214 -17.27 21.97 4.06
CA GLU A 214 -17.70 23.31 4.47
C GLU A 214 -16.64 24.07 5.28
N LEU A 215 -15.98 23.39 6.22
CA LEU A 215 -14.92 23.97 7.03
C LEU A 215 -13.71 24.40 6.18
N LEU A 216 -13.28 23.53 5.27
CA LEU A 216 -12.18 23.84 4.35
C LEU A 216 -12.50 24.98 3.39
N GLN A 217 -13.73 25.05 2.87
CA GLN A 217 -14.17 26.16 2.02
C GLN A 217 -14.18 27.49 2.76
N ARG A 218 -14.58 27.51 4.04
CA ARG A 218 -14.50 28.72 4.87
C ARG A 218 -13.04 29.13 5.11
N ALA A 219 -12.14 28.18 5.34
CA ALA A 219 -10.71 28.46 5.51
C ALA A 219 -10.10 29.05 4.22
N LEU A 220 -10.40 28.47 3.05
CA LEU A 220 -9.96 28.99 1.76
C LEU A 220 -10.42 30.44 1.52
N LYS A 221 -11.71 30.73 1.71
CA LYS A 221 -12.25 32.09 1.58
C LYS A 221 -11.53 33.09 2.50
N LYS A 222 -11.24 32.70 3.74
CA LYS A 222 -10.51 33.55 4.69
C LYS A 222 -9.08 33.84 4.23
N SER A 223 -8.38 32.85 3.65
CA SER A 223 -7.01 33.03 3.12
C SER A 223 -6.97 33.91 1.89
N GLU A 224 -7.99 33.86 1.01
CA GLU A 224 -8.12 34.74 -0.16
C GLU A 224 -8.35 36.20 0.23
N ILE A 225 -9.24 36.44 1.19
CA ILE A 225 -9.53 37.80 1.71
C ILE A 225 -8.27 38.38 2.37
N GLY A 226 -7.52 37.60 3.14
CA GLY A 226 -6.29 38.05 3.78
C GLY A 226 -5.18 38.43 2.80
N ARG A 227 -5.12 37.81 1.62
CA ARG A 227 -4.17 38.15 0.54
C ARG A 227 -4.58 39.38 -0.28
N ALA A 228 -5.87 39.68 -0.35
CA ALA A 228 -6.40 40.85 -1.08
C ALA A 228 -6.22 42.17 -0.31
N HIS A 229 -5.80 42.11 0.96
CA HIS A 229 -5.60 43.28 1.83
C HIS A 229 -4.11 43.53 2.16
N VAL A 230 -3.17 42.86 1.52
CA VAL A 230 -1.71 43.08 1.55
C VAL A 230 -1.26 43.59 0.19
#